data_ed7086681667e0378db8ced1cc8ba6f3
#
_entry.id   ed7086681667e0378db8ced1cc8ba6f3
#
_cell.length_a   1.000
_cell.length_b   1.000
_cell.length_c   1.000
_cell.angle_alpha   90.00
_cell.angle_beta   90.00
_cell.angle_gamma   90.00
#
_symmetry.space_group_name_H-M   'P 1'
#
loop_
_entity.id
_entity.type
_entity.pdbx_description
1 polymer ?
#
loop_
_entity_poly.entity_id
_entity_poly.type
_entity_poly.pdbx_seq_one_letter_code
_entity_poly.pdbx_strand_id
1 'polypeptide(L)'
;MDTVEMLLLFDYYGDMLTERQRMCLDLRYNQDLSLAEIAEELGVSRQGVHDNIIRAEAHLQKMEAKTGCVRRYLQSRDAMQTILACVKKLENYADPLVRETAITIANAAKSIEE
;
A
#
# COMPACT_ATOMS: atom_id res chain seq x y z
N MET A 1 -7.80 -9.44 6.99
CA MET A 1 -7.05 -8.34 6.35
C MET A 1 -7.65 -8.10 4.97
N ASP A 2 -7.91 -6.86 4.62
CA ASP A 2 -8.49 -6.57 3.32
C ASP A 2 -7.42 -6.57 2.21
N THR A 3 -7.90 -6.56 0.97
CA THR A 3 -7.03 -6.63 -0.21
C THR A 3 -6.11 -5.41 -0.32
N VAL A 4 -6.60 -4.22 0.03
CA VAL A 4 -5.79 -2.99 -0.05
C VAL A 4 -4.63 -3.04 0.93
N GLU A 5 -4.88 -3.46 2.17
CA GLU A 5 -3.81 -3.62 3.16
C GLU A 5 -2.78 -4.65 2.71
N MET A 6 -3.24 -5.78 2.15
CA MET A 6 -2.34 -6.82 1.67
C MET A 6 -1.46 -6.33 0.53
N LEU A 7 -2.01 -5.56 -0.41
CA LEU A 7 -1.23 -4.97 -1.51
C LEU A 7 -0.18 -3.99 -0.99
N LEU A 8 -0.50 -3.18 0.02
CA LEU A 8 0.46 -2.27 0.64
C LEU A 8 1.57 -3.03 1.36
N LEU A 9 1.22 -4.08 2.10
CA LEU A 9 2.21 -4.94 2.75
C LEU A 9 3.14 -5.59 1.73
N PHE A 10 2.59 -6.04 0.62
CA PHE A 10 3.36 -6.62 -0.47
C PHE A 10 4.32 -5.61 -1.10
N ASP A 11 3.84 -4.37 -1.33
CA ASP A 11 4.68 -3.30 -1.89
C ASP A 11 5.85 -2.96 -0.96
N TYR A 12 5.62 -2.91 0.35
CA TYR A 12 6.66 -2.55 1.32
C TYR A 12 7.64 -3.68 1.60
N TYR A 13 7.14 -4.92 1.71
CA TYR A 13 7.93 -6.04 2.23
C TYR A 13 8.08 -7.20 1.25
N GLY A 14 7.50 -7.10 0.05
CA GLY A 14 7.48 -8.21 -0.90
C GLY A 14 8.86 -8.74 -1.27
N ASP A 15 9.86 -7.88 -1.34
CA ASP A 15 11.23 -8.27 -1.68
C ASP A 15 11.89 -9.14 -0.61
N MET A 16 11.32 -9.18 0.60
CA MET A 16 11.81 -10.03 1.69
C MET A 16 11.20 -11.43 1.69
N LEU A 17 10.23 -11.67 0.83
CA LEU A 17 9.61 -12.99 0.66
C LEU A 17 10.50 -13.89 -0.20
N THR A 18 10.31 -15.21 -0.07
CA THR A 18 10.90 -16.13 -1.03
C THR A 18 10.31 -15.88 -2.42
N GLU A 19 11.04 -16.24 -3.46
CA GLU A 19 10.55 -16.06 -4.83
C GLU A 19 9.20 -16.73 -5.06
N ARG A 20 9.03 -17.96 -4.56
CA ARG A 20 7.77 -18.69 -4.71
C ARG A 20 6.62 -18.00 -3.97
N GLN A 21 6.87 -17.53 -2.75
CA GLN A 21 5.88 -16.78 -1.97
C GLN A 21 5.47 -15.50 -2.68
N ARG A 22 6.44 -14.77 -3.19
CA ARG A 22 6.20 -13.52 -3.91
C ARG A 22 5.39 -13.78 -5.17
N MET A 23 5.73 -14.80 -5.95
CA MET A 23 5.00 -15.15 -7.16
C MET A 23 3.55 -15.54 -6.85
N CYS A 24 3.32 -16.32 -5.82
CA CYS A 24 1.97 -16.72 -5.42
C CYS A 24 1.12 -15.52 -5.02
N LEU A 25 1.67 -14.58 -4.24
CA LEU A 25 0.94 -13.38 -3.84
C LEU A 25 0.67 -12.45 -5.03
N ASP A 26 1.64 -12.28 -5.92
CA ASP A 26 1.47 -11.45 -7.11
C ASP A 26 0.34 -11.98 -8.01
N LEU A 27 0.36 -13.28 -8.29
CA LEU A 27 -0.67 -13.90 -9.11
C LEU A 27 -2.05 -13.83 -8.45
N ARG A 28 -2.11 -13.99 -7.13
CA ARG A 28 -3.36 -13.97 -6.39
C ARG A 28 -3.97 -12.57 -6.27
N TYR A 29 -3.17 -11.58 -5.87
CA TYR A 29 -3.66 -10.26 -5.51
C TYR A 29 -3.58 -9.23 -6.63
N ASN A 30 -2.56 -9.29 -7.48
CA ASN A 30 -2.43 -8.35 -8.60
C ASN A 30 -3.11 -8.85 -9.87
N GLN A 31 -3.09 -10.16 -10.12
CA GLN A 31 -3.67 -10.75 -11.32
C GLN A 31 -5.00 -11.47 -11.08
N ASP A 32 -5.43 -11.49 -9.81
CA ASP A 32 -6.75 -12.03 -9.40
C ASP A 32 -6.99 -13.48 -9.84
N LEU A 33 -5.95 -14.31 -9.83
CA LEU A 33 -6.05 -15.71 -10.20
C LEU A 33 -6.56 -16.55 -9.03
N SER A 34 -7.28 -17.63 -9.35
CA SER A 34 -7.69 -18.63 -8.37
C SER A 34 -6.49 -19.49 -7.96
N LEU A 35 -6.62 -20.21 -6.83
CA LEU A 35 -5.57 -21.14 -6.39
C LEU A 35 -5.29 -22.19 -7.45
N ALA A 36 -6.33 -22.70 -8.11
CA ALA A 36 -6.17 -23.70 -9.17
C ALA A 36 -5.42 -23.14 -10.38
N GLU A 37 -5.73 -21.90 -10.79
CA GLU A 37 -5.05 -21.25 -11.90
C GLU A 37 -3.58 -21.00 -11.59
N ILE A 38 -3.28 -20.56 -10.35
CA ILE A 38 -1.89 -20.34 -9.92
C ILE A 38 -1.13 -21.67 -9.91
N ALA A 39 -1.74 -22.72 -9.38
CA ALA A 39 -1.13 -24.04 -9.32
C ALA A 39 -0.77 -24.56 -10.72
N GLU A 40 -1.67 -24.37 -11.69
CA GLU A 40 -1.42 -24.74 -13.07
C GLU A 40 -0.27 -23.94 -13.67
N GLU A 41 -0.28 -22.64 -13.47
CA GLU A 41 0.73 -21.75 -14.04
C GLU A 41 2.13 -22.03 -13.48
N LEU A 42 2.23 -22.30 -12.18
CA LEU A 42 3.52 -22.56 -11.53
C LEU A 42 3.96 -24.04 -11.56
N GLY A 43 3.08 -24.94 -12.00
CA GLY A 43 3.39 -26.35 -12.05
C GLY A 43 3.51 -26.99 -10.66
N VAL A 44 2.71 -26.53 -9.70
CA VAL A 44 2.69 -27.04 -8.33
C VAL A 44 1.28 -27.43 -7.94
N SER A 45 1.12 -28.05 -6.76
CA SER A 45 -0.21 -28.43 -6.28
C SER A 45 -0.99 -27.20 -5.79
N ARG A 46 -2.32 -27.29 -5.84
CA ARG A 46 -3.21 -26.27 -5.29
C ARG A 46 -2.95 -26.07 -3.79
N GLN A 47 -2.74 -27.17 -3.06
CA GLN A 47 -2.42 -27.09 -1.63
C GLN A 47 -1.10 -26.37 -1.39
N GLY A 48 -0.10 -26.63 -2.25
CA GLY A 48 1.19 -25.93 -2.18
C GLY A 48 1.05 -24.44 -2.38
N VAL A 49 0.19 -23.99 -3.31
CA VAL A 49 -0.11 -22.58 -3.53
C VAL A 49 -0.76 -22.00 -2.28
N HIS A 50 -1.77 -22.65 -1.75
CA HIS A 50 -2.45 -22.21 -0.53
C HIS A 50 -1.48 -22.02 0.63
N ASP A 51 -0.62 -23.02 0.87
CA ASP A 51 0.36 -22.96 1.95
C ASP A 51 1.36 -21.81 1.76
N ASN A 52 1.82 -21.61 0.53
CA ASN A 52 2.72 -20.48 0.23
C ASN A 52 2.06 -19.12 0.49
N ILE A 53 0.81 -18.96 0.11
CA ILE A 53 0.07 -17.72 0.35
C ILE A 53 -0.08 -17.47 1.85
N ILE A 54 -0.50 -18.47 2.61
CA ILE A 54 -0.69 -18.33 4.06
C ILE A 54 0.62 -17.95 4.75
N ARG A 55 1.72 -18.60 4.38
CA ARG A 55 3.04 -18.30 4.95
C ARG A 55 3.52 -16.92 4.56
N ALA A 56 3.30 -16.53 3.31
CA ALA A 56 3.70 -15.20 2.83
C ALA A 56 2.92 -14.11 3.56
N GLU A 57 1.61 -14.26 3.68
CA GLU A 57 0.77 -13.29 4.40
C GLU A 57 1.19 -13.17 5.86
N ALA A 58 1.45 -14.31 6.54
CA ALA A 58 1.91 -14.30 7.92
C ALA A 58 3.25 -13.59 8.07
N HIS A 59 4.16 -13.78 7.11
CA HIS A 59 5.46 -13.13 7.12
C HIS A 59 5.34 -11.61 6.95
N LEU A 60 4.49 -11.17 6.02
CA LEU A 60 4.24 -9.74 5.81
C LEU A 60 3.64 -9.09 7.07
N GLN A 61 2.66 -9.75 7.69
CA GLN A 61 2.05 -9.26 8.92
C GLN A 61 3.05 -9.16 10.06
N LYS A 62 3.94 -10.14 10.19
CA LYS A 62 4.98 -10.14 11.20
C LYS A 62 5.95 -8.98 11.02
N MET A 63 6.34 -8.70 9.78
CA MET A 63 7.21 -7.56 9.47
C MET A 63 6.52 -6.24 9.81
N GLU A 64 5.27 -6.10 9.44
CA GLU A 64 4.49 -4.90 9.73
C GLU A 64 4.31 -4.69 11.25
N ALA A 65 4.10 -5.77 12.01
CA ALA A 65 3.98 -5.69 13.46
C ALA A 65 5.25 -5.14 14.10
N LYS A 66 6.41 -5.40 13.48
CA LYS A 66 7.70 -4.90 13.99
C LYS A 66 8.00 -3.46 13.56
N THR A 67 7.66 -3.08 12.35
CA THR A 67 8.07 -1.79 11.78
C THR A 67 6.98 -0.72 11.82
N GLY A 68 5.71 -1.11 11.65
CA GLY A 68 4.60 -0.17 11.56
C GLY A 68 4.65 0.76 10.36
N CYS A 69 5.44 0.46 9.33
CA CYS A 69 5.64 1.34 8.18
C CYS A 69 4.35 1.59 7.39
N VAL A 70 3.57 0.55 7.14
CA VAL A 70 2.31 0.68 6.39
C VAL A 70 1.29 1.47 7.19
N ARG A 71 1.19 1.22 8.50
CA ARG A 71 0.28 1.97 9.37
C ARG A 71 0.63 3.45 9.38
N ARG A 72 1.90 3.79 9.51
CA ARG A 72 2.34 5.19 9.49
C ARG A 72 2.08 5.83 8.14
N TYR A 73 2.29 5.10 7.06
CA TYR A 73 1.97 5.58 5.72
C TYR A 73 0.49 5.93 5.57
N LEU A 74 -0.40 5.04 6.02
CA LEU A 74 -1.85 5.28 5.94
C LEU A 74 -2.29 6.47 6.79
N GLN A 75 -1.73 6.61 8.00
CA GLN A 75 -2.01 7.76 8.87
C GLN A 75 -1.54 9.06 8.25
N SER A 76 -0.34 9.06 7.66
CA SER A 76 0.21 10.24 6.97
C SER A 76 -0.62 10.62 5.75
N ARG A 77 -1.11 9.62 5.01
CA ARG A 77 -1.94 9.87 3.83
C ARG A 77 -3.27 10.51 4.21
N ASP A 78 -3.90 10.04 5.28
CA ASP A 78 -5.16 10.62 5.75
C ASP A 78 -4.96 12.07 6.22
N ALA A 79 -3.90 12.33 6.97
CA ALA A 79 -3.55 13.68 7.41
C ALA A 79 -3.29 14.60 6.21
N MET A 80 -2.57 14.09 5.21
CA MET A 80 -2.27 14.82 3.98
C MET A 80 -3.55 15.21 3.23
N GLN A 81 -4.50 14.30 3.11
CA GLN A 81 -5.77 14.57 2.45
C GLN A 81 -6.54 15.67 3.17
N THR A 82 -6.53 15.68 4.51
CA THR A 82 -7.15 16.73 5.31
C THR A 82 -6.49 18.06 5.09
N ILE A 83 -5.16 18.12 5.09
CA ILE A 83 -4.40 19.35 4.85
C ILE A 83 -4.73 19.92 3.47
N LEU A 84 -4.70 19.09 2.43
CA LEU A 84 -4.98 19.54 1.07
C LEU A 84 -6.42 19.99 0.89
N ALA A 85 -7.37 19.35 1.56
CA ALA A 85 -8.78 19.80 1.53
C ALA A 85 -8.94 21.18 2.16
N CYS A 86 -8.26 21.43 3.28
CA CYS A 86 -8.26 22.76 3.92
C CYS A 86 -7.61 23.82 3.04
N VAL A 87 -6.49 23.49 2.42
CA VAL A 87 -5.80 24.40 1.49
C VAL A 87 -6.71 24.79 0.34
N LYS A 88 -7.46 23.84 -0.21
CA LYS A 88 -8.38 24.10 -1.30
C LYS A 88 -9.45 25.13 -0.94
N LYS A 89 -9.94 25.09 0.30
CA LYS A 89 -10.87 26.10 0.80
C LYS A 89 -10.24 27.50 0.86
N LEU A 90 -8.96 27.57 1.25
CA LEU A 90 -8.23 28.84 1.33
C LEU A 90 -7.98 29.44 -0.05
N GLU A 91 -7.85 28.63 -1.09
CA GLU A 91 -7.65 29.10 -2.46
C GLU A 91 -8.84 29.91 -3.00
N ASN A 92 -10.02 29.77 -2.40
CA ASN A 92 -11.21 30.52 -2.79
C ASN A 92 -11.26 31.95 -2.24
N TYR A 93 -10.34 32.31 -1.36
CA TYR A 93 -10.26 33.67 -0.83
C TYR A 93 -9.61 34.62 -1.85
N ALA A 94 -10.10 35.87 -1.89
CA ALA A 94 -9.60 36.85 -2.83
C ALA A 94 -8.26 37.47 -2.40
N ASP A 95 -7.91 37.40 -1.12
CA ASP A 95 -6.67 37.95 -0.58
C ASP A 95 -5.45 37.21 -1.14
N PRO A 96 -4.54 37.95 -1.86
CA PRO A 96 -3.35 37.30 -2.44
C PRO A 96 -2.45 36.64 -1.42
N LEU A 97 -2.34 37.17 -0.21
CA LEU A 97 -1.51 36.58 0.84
C LEU A 97 -2.05 35.22 1.28
N VAL A 98 -3.37 35.12 1.44
CA VAL A 98 -4.02 33.86 1.79
C VAL A 98 -3.80 32.83 0.69
N ARG A 99 -3.96 33.22 -0.56
CA ARG A 99 -3.78 32.30 -1.71
C ARG A 99 -2.35 31.82 -1.86
N GLU A 100 -1.38 32.75 -1.73
CA GLU A 100 0.05 32.38 -1.81
C GLU A 100 0.45 31.46 -0.67
N THR A 101 -0.03 31.73 0.54
CA THR A 101 0.24 30.88 1.70
C THR A 101 -0.36 29.48 1.50
N ALA A 102 -1.58 29.40 0.96
CA ALA A 102 -2.21 28.14 0.65
C ALA A 102 -1.39 27.31 -0.35
N ILE A 103 -0.88 27.96 -1.41
CA ILE A 103 -0.05 27.29 -2.41
C ILE A 103 1.24 26.77 -1.78
N THR A 104 1.87 27.54 -0.91
CA THR A 104 3.09 27.15 -0.20
C THR A 104 2.83 25.91 0.66
N ILE A 105 1.73 25.88 1.39
CA ILE A 105 1.35 24.72 2.22
C ILE A 105 1.12 23.50 1.35
N ALA A 106 0.39 23.66 0.24
CA ALA A 106 0.11 22.54 -0.67
C ALA A 106 1.39 21.95 -1.26
N ASN A 107 2.32 22.80 -1.69
CA ASN A 107 3.58 22.33 -2.25
C ASN A 107 4.44 21.60 -1.22
N ALA A 108 4.51 22.13 0.00
CA ALA A 108 5.24 21.48 1.10
C ALA A 108 4.63 20.11 1.43
N ALA A 109 3.30 20.05 1.51
CA ALA A 109 2.59 18.80 1.78
C ALA A 109 2.84 17.75 0.70
N LYS A 110 2.75 18.14 -0.58
CA LYS A 110 2.98 17.22 -1.70
C LYS A 110 4.41 16.70 -1.75
N SER A 111 5.39 17.46 -1.28
CA SER A 111 6.79 17.03 -1.26
C SER A 111 7.03 15.87 -0.32
N ILE A 112 6.19 15.66 0.69
CA ILE A 112 6.30 14.55 1.64
C ILE A 112 5.93 13.22 0.96
N GLU A 113 5.02 13.25 -0.02
CA GLU A 113 4.56 12.04 -0.72
C GLU A 113 5.52 11.57 -1.81
N GLU A 114 6.43 12.40 -2.22
CA GLU A 114 7.46 12.04 -3.21
C GLU A 114 8.62 11.25 -2.55
#